data_ab3fe7486317057095abb26e54150f7b
#
_entry.id   ab3fe7486317057095abb26e54150f7b
#
_cell.length_a   1.000
_cell.length_b   1.000
_cell.length_c   1.000
_cell.angle_alpha   90.00
_cell.angle_beta   90.00
_cell.angle_gamma   90.00
#
_symmetry.space_group_name_H-M   'P 1'
#
loop_
_entity.id
_entity.type
_entity.pdbx_description
1 polymer ?
#
loop_
_entity_poly.entity_id
_entity_poly.type
_entity_poly.pdbx_seq_one_letter_code
_entity_poly.pdbx_strand_id
1 'polypeptide(L)'
;MIYTGKSLSVSLLDDGFAELVFDAEGSVNKFDRQTVTELDEATQALLAKGDVKGLVVRSAKSAFIVGADITEFTGLFAMDDEEVLQWVANTSQVFDRFEDLPFPTIAAVNGFALGGGCEMALACDMRIADTTASIGLPEVKLGLMPGFGGTVRLPRLIGADNALEWMTTGRDRKGAKALAEGAVDAVVAPETLVEGALSMVKDAVDGKFDWQARRAVKKAPLQLNKNEAMMSFST
;
A
#
# COMPACT_ATOMS: atom_id res chain seq x y z
N MET A 1 -4.24 22.72 -3.80
CA MET A 1 -4.94 21.64 -3.08
C MET A 1 -5.86 20.96 -4.07
N ILE A 2 -5.83 19.63 -4.18
CA ILE A 2 -6.71 18.81 -5.04
C ILE A 2 -7.84 18.22 -4.20
N TYR A 3 -7.52 17.72 -3.00
CA TYR A 3 -8.47 17.15 -2.06
C TYR A 3 -8.08 17.50 -0.61
N THR A 4 -9.06 17.68 0.27
CA THR A 4 -8.85 17.90 1.70
C THR A 4 -9.90 17.14 2.49
N GLY A 5 -9.49 16.08 3.15
CA GLY A 5 -10.27 15.30 4.11
C GLY A 5 -9.81 15.56 5.55
N LYS A 6 -10.31 14.75 6.48
CA LYS A 6 -9.89 14.76 7.88
C LYS A 6 -8.71 13.82 8.15
N SER A 7 -8.61 12.74 7.39
CA SER A 7 -7.59 11.70 7.54
C SER A 7 -6.47 11.83 6.54
N LEU A 8 -6.74 12.46 5.38
CA LEU A 8 -5.75 12.65 4.33
C LEU A 8 -6.04 13.88 3.48
N SER A 9 -5.02 14.34 2.79
CA SER A 9 -5.11 15.44 1.84
C SER A 9 -4.27 15.16 0.59
N VAL A 10 -4.62 15.80 -0.52
CA VAL A 10 -3.86 15.75 -1.77
C VAL A 10 -3.54 17.16 -2.23
N SER A 11 -2.26 17.43 -2.41
CA SER A 11 -1.78 18.71 -2.94
C SER A 11 -1.02 18.52 -4.24
N LEU A 12 -1.11 19.52 -5.12
CA LEU A 12 -0.26 19.62 -6.29
C LEU A 12 1.09 20.19 -5.85
N LEU A 13 2.15 19.53 -6.27
CA LEU A 13 3.53 19.99 -6.16
C LEU A 13 3.95 20.68 -7.46
N ASP A 14 5.18 21.18 -7.50
CA ASP A 14 5.76 21.73 -8.71
C ASP A 14 5.87 20.66 -9.83
N ASP A 15 5.96 21.12 -11.06
CA ASP A 15 6.15 20.30 -12.27
C ASP A 15 4.99 19.31 -12.57
N GLY A 16 3.83 19.43 -11.92
CA GLY A 16 2.66 18.59 -12.17
C GLY A 16 2.67 17.27 -11.40
N PHE A 17 3.52 17.12 -10.39
CA PHE A 17 3.45 16.01 -9.43
C PHE A 17 2.43 16.31 -8.33
N ALA A 18 1.93 15.28 -7.70
CA ALA A 18 1.04 15.39 -6.56
C ALA A 18 1.60 14.63 -5.35
N GLU A 19 1.14 15.02 -4.17
CA GLU A 19 1.43 14.39 -2.91
C GLU A 19 0.14 14.06 -2.19
N LEU A 20 -0.07 12.79 -1.80
CA LEU A 20 -1.12 12.34 -0.89
C LEU A 20 -0.50 12.13 0.49
N VAL A 21 -1.01 12.86 1.47
CA VAL A 21 -0.49 12.84 2.84
C VAL A 21 -1.56 12.30 3.78
N PHE A 22 -1.26 11.18 4.43
CA PHE A 22 -2.06 10.68 5.55
C PHE A 22 -1.72 11.45 6.82
N ASP A 23 -2.71 12.09 7.42
CA ASP A 23 -2.58 12.89 8.65
C ASP A 23 -3.88 12.86 9.47
N ALA A 24 -4.38 11.66 9.77
CA ALA A 24 -5.57 11.47 10.60
C ALA A 24 -5.37 12.02 12.02
N GLU A 25 -6.44 12.34 12.71
CA GLU A 25 -6.38 12.72 14.12
C GLU A 25 -5.73 11.62 14.97
N GLY A 26 -4.99 12.01 16.00
CA GLY A 26 -4.28 11.10 16.90
C GLY A 26 -2.82 10.87 16.52
N SER A 27 -2.20 9.87 17.13
CA SER A 27 -0.74 9.64 17.03
C SER A 27 -0.32 8.82 15.81
N VAL A 28 -1.23 8.07 15.20
CA VAL A 28 -0.96 7.17 14.07
C VAL A 28 -2.06 7.26 13.02
N ASN A 29 -1.73 6.95 11.78
CA ASN A 29 -2.70 6.73 10.71
C ASN A 29 -3.19 5.28 10.75
N LYS A 30 -4.47 5.08 10.50
CA LYS A 30 -5.13 3.78 10.39
C LYS A 30 -6.23 3.85 9.33
N PHE A 31 -6.62 2.71 8.79
CA PHE A 31 -7.79 2.62 7.92
C PHE A 31 -9.03 2.32 8.77
N ASP A 32 -9.83 3.35 8.98
CA ASP A 32 -11.22 3.29 9.40
C ASP A 32 -12.13 3.55 8.18
N ARG A 33 -13.43 3.47 8.36
CA ARG A 33 -14.42 3.73 7.28
C ARG A 33 -14.24 5.12 6.66
N GLN A 34 -13.93 6.13 7.47
CA GLN A 34 -13.72 7.49 6.99
C GLN A 34 -12.48 7.57 6.11
N THR A 35 -11.35 7.03 6.56
CA THR A 35 -10.09 7.04 5.78
C THR A 35 -10.23 6.29 4.46
N VAL A 36 -10.96 5.16 4.44
CA VAL A 36 -11.25 4.43 3.19
C VAL A 36 -12.10 5.26 2.24
N THR A 37 -13.15 5.91 2.75
CA THR A 37 -14.00 6.81 1.94
C THR A 37 -13.20 7.97 1.37
N GLU A 38 -12.40 8.63 2.19
CA GLU A 38 -11.55 9.75 1.78
C GLU A 38 -10.48 9.34 0.76
N LEU A 39 -9.95 8.12 0.86
CA LEU A 39 -9.03 7.59 -0.16
C LEU A 39 -9.72 7.44 -1.52
N ASP A 40 -10.97 6.98 -1.54
CA ASP A 40 -11.75 6.88 -2.78
C ASP A 40 -12.05 8.27 -3.38
N GLU A 41 -12.50 9.20 -2.55
CA GLU A 41 -12.77 10.59 -2.97
C GLU A 41 -11.52 11.29 -3.48
N ALA A 42 -10.38 11.11 -2.81
CA ALA A 42 -9.09 11.63 -3.22
C ALA A 42 -8.63 11.03 -4.56
N THR A 43 -8.86 9.72 -4.76
CA THR A 43 -8.57 9.04 -6.03
C THR A 43 -9.41 9.62 -7.16
N GLN A 44 -10.70 9.85 -6.94
CA GLN A 44 -11.59 10.48 -7.92
C GLN A 44 -11.19 11.93 -8.22
N ALA A 45 -10.80 12.70 -7.19
CA ALA A 45 -10.31 14.06 -7.36
C ALA A 45 -9.01 14.13 -8.18
N LEU A 46 -8.09 13.18 -7.97
CA LEU A 46 -6.87 13.03 -8.76
C LEU A 46 -7.18 12.73 -10.23
N LEU A 47 -8.12 11.81 -10.50
CA LEU A 47 -8.58 11.49 -11.86
C LEU A 47 -9.23 12.71 -12.54
N ALA A 48 -10.08 13.42 -11.82
CA ALA A 48 -10.78 14.61 -12.34
C ALA A 48 -9.81 15.77 -12.63
N LYS A 49 -8.68 15.87 -11.92
CA LYS A 49 -7.65 16.89 -12.13
C LYS A 49 -6.98 16.75 -13.50
N GLY A 50 -6.73 15.54 -13.98
CA GLY A 50 -6.39 15.19 -15.36
C GLY A 50 -4.97 15.52 -15.83
N ASP A 51 -4.23 16.38 -15.14
CA ASP A 51 -2.87 16.83 -15.51
C ASP A 51 -1.78 16.42 -14.50
N VAL A 52 -2.09 15.46 -13.61
CA VAL A 52 -1.13 14.89 -12.66
C VAL A 52 -0.21 13.92 -13.40
N LYS A 53 1.09 14.09 -13.24
CA LYS A 53 2.12 13.26 -13.89
C LYS A 53 2.56 12.07 -13.04
N GLY A 54 2.47 12.19 -11.71
CA GLY A 54 2.89 11.16 -10.76
C GLY A 54 2.52 11.55 -9.34
N LEU A 55 2.43 10.55 -8.44
CA LEU A 55 1.95 10.71 -7.08
C LEU A 55 2.92 10.12 -6.06
N VAL A 56 3.27 10.90 -5.05
CA VAL A 56 3.93 10.42 -3.82
C VAL A 56 2.88 10.23 -2.75
N VAL A 57 2.87 9.07 -2.10
CA VAL A 57 2.02 8.75 -0.93
C VAL A 57 2.90 8.69 0.30
N ARG A 58 2.60 9.48 1.30
CA ARG A 58 3.37 9.52 2.55
C ARG A 58 2.50 9.77 3.79
N SER A 59 3.11 9.67 4.94
CA SER A 59 2.53 10.04 6.23
C SER A 59 3.13 11.35 6.75
N ALA A 60 2.32 12.15 7.43
CA ALA A 60 2.80 13.29 8.22
C ALA A 60 3.26 12.87 9.64
N LYS A 61 3.12 11.58 10.00
CA LYS A 61 3.40 11.05 11.34
C LYS A 61 4.67 10.21 11.35
N SER A 62 5.09 9.78 12.54
CA SER A 62 6.27 8.92 12.75
C SER A 62 6.11 7.48 12.21
N ALA A 63 4.88 7.08 11.87
CA ALA A 63 4.57 5.81 11.21
C ALA A 63 3.79 6.07 9.92
N PHE A 64 3.98 5.23 8.92
CA PHE A 64 3.22 5.31 7.67
C PHE A 64 1.73 5.07 7.93
N ILE A 65 1.31 3.83 8.10
CA ILE A 65 -0.06 3.44 8.48
C ILE A 65 0.02 2.12 9.25
N VAL A 66 -0.61 2.04 10.42
CA VAL A 66 -0.46 0.89 11.34
C VAL A 66 -1.51 -0.22 11.13
N GLY A 67 -2.32 -0.15 10.08
CA GLY A 67 -3.33 -1.15 9.75
C GLY A 67 -4.74 -0.61 9.77
N ALA A 68 -5.73 -1.51 9.83
CA ALA A 68 -7.13 -1.16 10.00
C ALA A 68 -7.43 -0.76 11.45
N ASP A 69 -8.50 0.02 11.64
CA ASP A 69 -8.99 0.31 12.99
C ASP A 69 -9.69 -0.91 13.59
N ILE A 70 -8.99 -1.64 14.43
CA ILE A 70 -9.52 -2.84 15.08
C ILE A 70 -10.73 -2.56 15.99
N THR A 71 -10.96 -1.31 16.40
CA THR A 71 -12.12 -0.95 17.21
C THR A 71 -13.43 -1.04 16.41
N GLU A 72 -13.37 -0.93 15.09
CA GLU A 72 -14.52 -1.11 14.20
C GLU A 72 -14.87 -2.59 13.96
N PHE A 73 -13.97 -3.52 14.27
CA PHE A 73 -14.17 -4.96 14.01
C PHE A 73 -15.31 -5.55 14.81
N THR A 74 -15.58 -5.05 16.03
CA THR A 74 -16.75 -5.50 16.80
C THR A 74 -18.05 -5.24 16.05
N GLY A 75 -18.16 -4.10 15.36
CA GLY A 75 -19.31 -3.79 14.50
C GLY A 75 -19.36 -4.66 13.26
N LEU A 76 -18.22 -4.92 12.62
CA LEU A 76 -18.12 -5.80 11.45
C LEU A 76 -18.54 -7.24 11.77
N PHE A 77 -18.07 -7.79 12.89
CA PHE A 77 -18.42 -9.16 13.31
C PHE A 77 -19.87 -9.32 13.79
N ALA A 78 -20.59 -8.22 14.01
CA ALA A 78 -22.03 -8.22 14.30
C ALA A 78 -22.91 -8.17 13.03
N MET A 79 -22.31 -7.93 11.86
CA MET A 79 -23.01 -7.95 10.57
C MET A 79 -23.27 -9.37 10.11
N ASP A 80 -24.21 -9.55 9.19
CA ASP A 80 -24.36 -10.82 8.50
C ASP A 80 -23.25 -11.05 7.46
N ASP A 81 -23.13 -12.29 7.00
CA ASP A 81 -22.06 -12.71 6.09
C ASP A 81 -22.07 -11.91 4.77
N GLU A 82 -23.25 -11.55 4.27
CA GLU A 82 -23.39 -10.79 3.00
C GLU A 82 -22.92 -9.34 3.16
N GLU A 83 -23.26 -8.71 4.28
CA GLU A 83 -22.82 -7.36 4.63
C GLU A 83 -21.30 -7.30 4.80
N VAL A 84 -20.70 -8.29 5.47
CA VAL A 84 -19.23 -8.39 5.64
C VAL A 84 -18.54 -8.57 4.30
N LEU A 85 -19.03 -9.50 3.45
CA LEU A 85 -18.49 -9.74 2.11
C LEU A 85 -18.57 -8.48 1.25
N GLN A 86 -19.69 -7.76 1.28
CA GLN A 86 -19.88 -6.52 0.54
C GLN A 86 -18.94 -5.43 1.03
N TRP A 87 -18.74 -5.31 2.36
CA TRP A 87 -17.81 -4.34 2.94
C TRP A 87 -16.35 -4.60 2.50
N VAL A 88 -15.90 -5.86 2.59
CA VAL A 88 -14.55 -6.26 2.15
C VAL A 88 -14.38 -5.99 0.64
N ALA A 89 -15.37 -6.39 -0.17
CA ALA A 89 -15.32 -6.17 -1.61
C ALA A 89 -15.25 -4.68 -1.97
N ASN A 90 -16.08 -3.85 -1.35
CA ASN A 90 -16.09 -2.40 -1.57
C ASN A 90 -14.76 -1.76 -1.18
N THR A 91 -14.21 -2.14 -0.02
CA THR A 91 -12.92 -1.63 0.44
C THR A 91 -11.79 -2.05 -0.50
N SER A 92 -11.74 -3.32 -0.90
CA SER A 92 -10.74 -3.81 -1.88
C SER A 92 -10.80 -3.03 -3.19
N GLN A 93 -12.00 -2.71 -3.68
CA GLN A 93 -12.19 -1.91 -4.89
C GLN A 93 -11.64 -0.48 -4.77
N VAL A 94 -11.62 0.11 -3.57
CA VAL A 94 -10.99 1.43 -3.36
C VAL A 94 -9.48 1.34 -3.64
N PHE A 95 -8.82 0.31 -3.12
CA PHE A 95 -7.39 0.07 -3.36
C PHE A 95 -7.11 -0.27 -4.83
N ASP A 96 -8.01 -1.01 -5.50
CA ASP A 96 -7.88 -1.32 -6.92
C ASP A 96 -8.02 -0.06 -7.78
N ARG A 97 -8.99 0.81 -7.51
CA ARG A 97 -9.14 2.10 -8.21
C ARG A 97 -7.94 3.02 -7.99
N PHE A 98 -7.39 3.04 -6.78
CA PHE A 98 -6.15 3.78 -6.51
C PHE A 98 -4.97 3.22 -7.31
N GLU A 99 -4.80 1.90 -7.36
CA GLU A 99 -3.76 1.24 -8.16
C GLU A 99 -3.91 1.54 -9.66
N ASP A 100 -5.14 1.79 -10.15
CA ASP A 100 -5.45 2.05 -11.55
C ASP A 100 -5.27 3.52 -11.98
N LEU A 101 -4.76 4.39 -11.10
CA LEU A 101 -4.43 5.76 -11.47
C LEU A 101 -3.54 5.80 -12.73
N PRO A 102 -3.81 6.70 -13.71
CA PRO A 102 -3.17 6.67 -15.04
C PRO A 102 -1.73 7.21 -15.05
N PHE A 103 -1.10 7.33 -13.91
CA PHE A 103 0.27 7.83 -13.72
C PHE A 103 0.98 7.01 -12.64
N PRO A 104 2.33 7.07 -12.57
CA PRO A 104 3.09 6.32 -11.57
C PRO A 104 2.84 6.80 -10.14
N THR A 105 2.78 5.85 -9.22
CA THR A 105 2.59 6.10 -7.80
C THR A 105 3.74 5.50 -6.99
N ILE A 106 4.18 6.19 -5.93
CA ILE A 106 5.21 5.71 -5.02
C ILE A 106 4.80 5.90 -3.57
N ALA A 107 4.95 4.86 -2.75
CA ALA A 107 4.82 4.93 -1.30
C ALA A 107 6.16 5.28 -0.66
N ALA A 108 6.21 6.37 0.10
CA ALA A 108 7.32 6.77 0.95
C ALA A 108 7.06 6.25 2.38
N VAL A 109 7.62 5.10 2.70
CA VAL A 109 7.31 4.33 3.91
C VAL A 109 8.27 4.67 5.03
N ASN A 110 7.77 5.31 6.07
CA ASN A 110 8.49 5.56 7.33
C ASN A 110 7.88 4.76 8.48
N GLY A 111 8.69 4.35 9.44
CA GLY A 111 8.22 3.65 10.63
C GLY A 111 7.39 2.40 10.29
N PHE A 112 6.16 2.30 10.79
CA PHE A 112 5.32 1.12 10.60
C PHE A 112 4.40 1.24 9.40
N ALA A 113 4.44 0.23 8.50
CA ALA A 113 3.48 -0.02 7.44
C ALA A 113 2.93 -1.46 7.63
N LEU A 114 1.86 -1.60 8.40
CA LEU A 114 1.33 -2.89 8.82
C LEU A 114 -0.09 -3.11 8.31
N GLY A 115 -0.45 -4.36 7.99
CA GLY A 115 -1.79 -4.71 7.53
C GLY A 115 -2.24 -3.85 6.36
N GLY A 116 -3.37 -3.16 6.48
CA GLY A 116 -3.86 -2.21 5.47
C GLY A 116 -2.84 -1.15 5.06
N GLY A 117 -1.90 -0.77 5.94
CA GLY A 117 -0.80 0.13 5.59
C GLY A 117 0.24 -0.51 4.66
N CYS A 118 0.54 -1.78 4.87
CA CYS A 118 1.33 -2.57 3.93
C CYS A 118 0.58 -2.70 2.59
N GLU A 119 -0.73 -2.99 2.64
CA GLU A 119 -1.58 -3.13 1.46
C GLU A 119 -1.67 -1.84 0.65
N MET A 120 -1.71 -0.66 1.31
CA MET A 120 -1.61 0.64 0.66
C MET A 120 -0.27 0.83 -0.06
N ALA A 121 0.84 0.49 0.60
CA ALA A 121 2.15 0.54 -0.04
C ALA A 121 2.24 -0.42 -1.24
N LEU A 122 1.65 -1.62 -1.13
CA LEU A 122 1.59 -2.60 -2.23
C LEU A 122 0.70 -2.15 -3.39
N ALA A 123 -0.32 -1.33 -3.16
CA ALA A 123 -1.15 -0.74 -4.21
C ALA A 123 -0.37 0.29 -5.06
N CYS A 124 0.63 0.96 -4.50
CA CYS A 124 1.53 1.82 -5.28
C CYS A 124 2.39 1.00 -6.27
N ASP A 125 2.89 1.64 -7.33
CA ASP A 125 3.80 1.00 -8.30
C ASP A 125 5.18 0.76 -7.70
N MET A 126 5.67 1.74 -6.96
CA MET A 126 6.99 1.73 -6.31
C MET A 126 6.86 1.97 -4.81
N ARG A 127 7.86 1.55 -4.05
CA ARG A 127 7.96 1.70 -2.60
C ARG A 127 9.39 2.05 -2.23
N ILE A 128 9.58 3.18 -1.58
CA ILE A 128 10.84 3.53 -0.92
C ILE A 128 10.61 3.53 0.58
N ALA A 129 11.50 2.93 1.34
CA ALA A 129 11.42 2.86 2.79
C ALA A 129 12.57 3.64 3.43
N ASP A 130 12.37 4.16 4.62
CA ASP A 130 13.49 4.62 5.42
C ASP A 130 14.10 3.49 6.27
N THR A 131 15.24 3.76 6.89
CA THR A 131 15.95 2.78 7.74
C THR A 131 15.17 2.39 9.00
N THR A 132 14.13 3.14 9.39
CA THR A 132 13.28 2.84 10.55
C THR A 132 12.09 1.97 10.17
N ALA A 133 11.81 1.81 8.88
CA ALA A 133 10.63 1.14 8.35
C ALA A 133 10.53 -0.32 8.81
N SER A 134 9.29 -0.71 9.12
CA SER A 134 8.89 -2.07 9.48
C SER A 134 7.58 -2.38 8.75
N ILE A 135 7.63 -3.34 7.81
CA ILE A 135 6.56 -3.58 6.85
C ILE A 135 6.07 -5.02 7.01
N GLY A 136 4.77 -5.24 7.04
CA GLY A 136 4.24 -6.60 7.22
C GLY A 136 2.72 -6.72 7.17
N LEU A 137 2.27 -7.99 7.15
CA LEU A 137 0.86 -8.38 7.17
C LEU A 137 0.58 -9.21 8.43
N PRO A 138 0.30 -8.56 9.58
CA PRO A 138 0.17 -9.24 10.88
C PRO A 138 -1.24 -9.78 11.15
N GLU A 139 -2.16 -9.80 10.19
CA GLU A 139 -3.58 -10.12 10.35
C GLU A 139 -3.81 -11.48 11.00
N VAL A 140 -2.94 -12.46 10.72
CA VAL A 140 -3.01 -13.81 11.32
C VAL A 140 -2.94 -13.79 12.85
N LYS A 141 -2.29 -12.79 13.45
CA LYS A 141 -2.23 -12.61 14.91
C LYS A 141 -3.60 -12.27 15.52
N LEU A 142 -4.54 -11.83 14.68
CA LEU A 142 -5.93 -11.55 15.03
C LEU A 142 -6.88 -12.63 14.52
N GLY A 143 -6.37 -13.73 13.95
CA GLY A 143 -7.19 -14.77 13.33
C GLY A 143 -7.82 -14.36 12.00
N LEU A 144 -7.24 -13.34 11.34
CA LEU A 144 -7.73 -12.77 10.08
C LEU A 144 -6.74 -13.00 8.94
N MET A 145 -7.17 -12.66 7.73
CA MET A 145 -6.34 -12.58 6.54
C MET A 145 -6.30 -11.14 6.02
N PRO A 146 -5.24 -10.73 5.29
CA PRO A 146 -5.18 -9.43 4.63
C PRO A 146 -6.38 -9.24 3.69
N GLY A 147 -7.16 -8.17 3.90
CA GLY A 147 -8.46 -7.95 3.25
C GLY A 147 -8.45 -6.90 2.13
N PHE A 148 -7.38 -6.10 1.98
CA PHE A 148 -7.33 -4.98 1.03
C PHE A 148 -6.38 -5.25 -0.15
N GLY A 149 -6.13 -6.54 -0.43
CA GLY A 149 -5.37 -6.99 -1.59
C GLY A 149 -3.94 -7.46 -1.29
N GLY A 150 -3.53 -7.56 -0.03
CA GLY A 150 -2.21 -8.07 0.37
C GLY A 150 -1.99 -9.50 -0.10
N THR A 151 -3.01 -10.36 -0.01
CA THR A 151 -2.98 -11.75 -0.51
C THR A 151 -2.82 -11.86 -2.03
N VAL A 152 -3.14 -10.79 -2.75
CA VAL A 152 -3.06 -10.75 -4.22
C VAL A 152 -1.75 -10.11 -4.68
N ARG A 153 -1.40 -8.94 -4.13
CA ARG A 153 -0.26 -8.13 -4.59
C ARG A 153 1.08 -8.65 -4.10
N LEU A 154 1.18 -9.03 -2.82
CA LEU A 154 2.45 -9.44 -2.24
C LEU A 154 3.06 -10.67 -2.94
N PRO A 155 2.32 -11.80 -3.17
CA PRO A 155 2.91 -12.97 -3.82
C PRO A 155 3.38 -12.72 -5.26
N ARG A 156 2.80 -11.73 -5.93
CA ARG A 156 3.21 -11.34 -7.29
C ARG A 156 4.47 -10.47 -7.30
N LEU A 157 4.78 -9.82 -6.19
CA LEU A 157 5.97 -8.98 -6.06
C LEU A 157 7.18 -9.72 -5.51
N ILE A 158 6.99 -10.58 -4.50
CA ILE A 158 8.11 -11.23 -3.78
C ILE A 158 8.14 -12.76 -3.92
N GLY A 159 7.24 -13.33 -4.73
CA GLY A 159 7.05 -14.77 -4.87
C GLY A 159 6.11 -15.34 -3.80
N ALA A 160 5.51 -16.50 -4.13
CA ALA A 160 4.49 -17.12 -3.28
C ALA A 160 5.05 -17.59 -1.94
N ASP A 161 6.25 -18.17 -1.91
CA ASP A 161 6.88 -18.70 -0.69
C ASP A 161 7.12 -17.59 0.35
N ASN A 162 7.77 -16.49 -0.07
CA ASN A 162 8.02 -15.36 0.81
C ASN A 162 6.71 -14.73 1.29
N ALA A 163 5.75 -14.54 0.38
CA ALA A 163 4.46 -13.97 0.74
C ALA A 163 3.69 -14.84 1.72
N LEU A 164 3.72 -16.16 1.54
CA LEU A 164 3.11 -17.12 2.47
C LEU A 164 3.75 -17.03 3.85
N GLU A 165 5.09 -16.96 3.94
CA GLU A 165 5.79 -16.78 5.20
C GLU A 165 5.39 -15.46 5.89
N TRP A 166 5.28 -14.35 5.15
CA TRP A 166 4.84 -13.07 5.71
C TRP A 166 3.44 -13.20 6.33
N MET A 167 2.48 -13.71 5.57
CA MET A 167 1.08 -13.79 5.97
C MET A 167 0.83 -14.81 7.09
N THR A 168 1.48 -15.98 7.05
CA THR A 168 1.24 -17.06 8.03
C THR A 168 1.96 -16.83 9.35
N THR A 169 3.11 -16.14 9.35
CA THR A 169 3.83 -15.79 10.58
C THR A 169 3.39 -14.46 11.17
N GLY A 170 2.83 -13.57 10.35
CA GLY A 170 2.47 -12.19 10.73
C GLY A 170 3.69 -11.37 11.19
N ARG A 171 4.90 -11.78 10.82
CA ARG A 171 6.13 -11.06 11.20
C ARG A 171 6.37 -9.92 10.23
N ASP A 172 6.70 -8.75 10.78
CA ASP A 172 7.14 -7.61 10.00
C ASP A 172 8.61 -7.77 9.54
N ARG A 173 8.96 -7.08 8.48
CA ARG A 173 10.30 -7.02 7.89
C ARG A 173 10.85 -5.60 8.00
N LYS A 174 12.06 -5.47 8.53
CA LYS A 174 12.80 -4.20 8.49
C LYS A 174 13.15 -3.84 7.05
N GLY A 175 13.28 -2.53 6.78
CA GLY A 175 13.50 -2.02 5.42
C GLY A 175 14.56 -2.78 4.62
N ALA A 176 15.74 -3.07 5.20
CA ALA A 176 16.80 -3.82 4.52
C ALA A 176 16.37 -5.26 4.15
N LYS A 177 15.58 -5.94 4.99
CA LYS A 177 15.07 -7.29 4.70
C LYS A 177 13.96 -7.22 3.65
N ALA A 178 13.06 -6.23 3.75
CA ALA A 178 12.02 -6.00 2.76
C ALA A 178 12.62 -5.70 1.36
N LEU A 179 13.73 -4.95 1.30
CA LEU A 179 14.47 -4.70 0.07
C LEU A 179 15.07 -6.00 -0.50
N ALA A 180 15.71 -6.80 0.33
CA ALA A 180 16.32 -8.06 -0.09
C ALA A 180 15.27 -9.07 -0.61
N GLU A 181 14.04 -9.02 -0.11
CA GLU A 181 12.92 -9.85 -0.55
C GLU A 181 12.12 -9.22 -1.73
N GLY A 182 12.43 -7.99 -2.14
CA GLY A 182 11.76 -7.31 -3.26
C GLY A 182 10.44 -6.61 -2.90
N ALA A 183 10.11 -6.51 -1.61
CA ALA A 183 8.90 -5.83 -1.15
C ALA A 183 9.00 -4.30 -1.22
N VAL A 184 10.21 -3.75 -1.17
CA VAL A 184 10.50 -2.33 -1.43
C VAL A 184 11.61 -2.19 -2.47
N ASP A 185 11.68 -1.04 -3.13
CA ASP A 185 12.58 -0.78 -4.25
C ASP A 185 13.87 -0.08 -3.80
N ALA A 186 13.83 0.64 -2.66
CA ALA A 186 14.98 1.32 -2.08
C ALA A 186 14.83 1.48 -0.56
N VAL A 187 15.96 1.64 0.13
CA VAL A 187 16.01 2.03 1.55
C VAL A 187 16.98 3.19 1.70
N VAL A 188 16.53 4.26 2.35
CA VAL A 188 17.28 5.52 2.51
C VAL A 188 17.28 5.98 3.97
N ALA A 189 18.04 7.01 4.29
CA ALA A 189 17.96 7.68 5.58
C ALA A 189 16.61 8.43 5.73
N PRO A 190 16.04 8.53 6.94
CA PRO A 190 14.73 9.16 7.16
C PRO A 190 14.62 10.57 6.58
N GLU A 191 15.66 11.37 6.70
CA GLU A 191 15.73 12.75 6.22
C GLU A 191 15.69 12.87 4.69
N THR A 192 16.01 11.83 3.96
CA THR A 192 16.02 11.82 2.48
C THR A 192 14.84 11.06 1.88
N LEU A 193 13.91 10.56 2.69
CA LEU A 193 12.81 9.70 2.24
C LEU A 193 11.91 10.38 1.19
N VAL A 194 11.44 11.58 1.49
CA VAL A 194 10.53 12.31 0.60
C VAL A 194 11.22 12.75 -0.67
N GLU A 195 12.46 13.25 -0.57
CA GLU A 195 13.27 13.61 -1.74
C GLU A 195 13.54 12.40 -2.63
N GLY A 196 13.90 11.26 -2.03
CA GLY A 196 14.09 10.00 -2.74
C GLY A 196 12.81 9.53 -3.46
N ALA A 197 11.65 9.63 -2.81
CA ALA A 197 10.37 9.29 -3.43
C ALA A 197 10.07 10.20 -4.63
N LEU A 198 10.27 11.51 -4.49
CA LEU A 198 10.08 12.46 -5.58
C LEU A 198 11.04 12.18 -6.75
N SER A 199 12.30 11.85 -6.48
CA SER A 199 13.26 11.49 -7.51
C SER A 199 12.82 10.21 -8.25
N MET A 200 12.40 9.18 -7.54
CA MET A 200 11.97 7.91 -8.15
C MET A 200 10.71 8.06 -9.00
N VAL A 201 9.71 8.83 -8.55
CA VAL A 201 8.51 9.04 -9.35
C VAL A 201 8.79 9.89 -10.60
N LYS A 202 9.72 10.85 -10.53
CA LYS A 202 10.21 11.60 -11.70
C LYS A 202 10.91 10.68 -12.70
N ASP A 203 11.79 9.79 -12.23
CA ASP A 203 12.46 8.81 -13.07
C ASP A 203 11.48 7.87 -13.77
N ALA A 204 10.37 7.51 -13.12
CA ALA A 204 9.30 6.72 -13.73
C ALA A 204 8.56 7.50 -14.84
N VAL A 205 8.28 8.79 -14.62
CA VAL A 205 7.67 9.67 -15.64
C VAL A 205 8.60 9.90 -16.82
N ASP A 206 9.91 10.03 -16.56
CA ASP A 206 10.94 10.20 -17.58
C ASP A 206 11.27 8.90 -18.36
N GLY A 207 10.60 7.79 -18.03
CA GLY A 207 10.79 6.49 -18.72
C GLY A 207 12.07 5.75 -18.31
N LYS A 208 12.75 6.16 -17.23
CA LYS A 208 13.93 5.45 -16.69
C LYS A 208 13.53 4.20 -15.90
N PHE A 209 12.26 4.11 -15.52
CA PHE A 209 11.68 2.98 -14.82
C PHE A 209 10.31 2.65 -15.44
N ASP A 210 10.12 1.40 -15.85
CA ASP A 210 8.87 0.92 -16.45
C ASP A 210 7.85 0.57 -15.36
N TRP A 211 7.15 1.58 -14.86
CA TRP A 211 6.12 1.44 -13.84
C TRP A 211 4.88 0.67 -14.35
N GLN A 212 4.57 0.76 -15.65
CA GLN A 212 3.45 0.03 -16.24
C GLN A 212 3.71 -1.48 -16.22
N ALA A 213 4.92 -1.90 -16.60
CA ALA A 213 5.31 -3.31 -16.48
C ALA A 213 5.27 -3.78 -15.03
N ARG A 214 5.72 -2.94 -14.08
CA ARG A 214 5.66 -3.25 -12.64
C ARG A 214 4.21 -3.44 -12.16
N ARG A 215 3.29 -2.57 -12.56
CA ARG A 215 1.86 -2.68 -12.26
C ARG A 215 1.25 -3.92 -12.91
N ALA A 216 1.60 -4.20 -14.15
CA ALA A 216 1.11 -5.37 -14.88
C ALA A 216 1.44 -6.68 -14.17
N VAL A 217 2.63 -6.80 -13.54
CA VAL A 217 3.01 -7.97 -12.73
C VAL A 217 2.01 -8.20 -11.60
N LYS A 218 1.58 -7.15 -10.90
CA LYS A 218 0.61 -7.25 -9.78
C LYS A 218 -0.78 -7.71 -10.24
N LYS A 219 -1.13 -7.49 -11.51
CA LYS A 219 -2.42 -7.83 -12.12
C LYS A 219 -2.41 -9.13 -12.91
N ALA A 220 -1.24 -9.65 -13.24
CA ALA A 220 -1.10 -10.90 -13.98
C ALA A 220 -1.55 -12.11 -13.14
N PRO A 221 -1.93 -13.23 -13.74
CA PRO A 221 -2.10 -14.49 -13.03
C PRO A 221 -0.85 -14.84 -12.22
N LEU A 222 -1.05 -15.34 -11.00
CA LEU A 222 0.08 -15.75 -10.17
C LEU A 222 0.87 -16.86 -10.87
N GLN A 223 2.17 -16.63 -11.02
CA GLN A 223 3.10 -17.62 -11.57
C GLN A 223 3.82 -18.31 -10.41
N LEU A 224 3.58 -19.61 -10.25
CA LEU A 224 4.32 -20.43 -9.30
C LEU A 224 5.53 -21.04 -9.99
N ASN A 225 6.71 -20.89 -9.40
CA ASN A 225 7.86 -21.64 -9.86
C ASN A 225 7.72 -23.13 -9.47
N LYS A 226 8.59 -24.00 -9.99
CA LYS A 226 8.46 -25.46 -9.78
C LYS A 226 8.55 -25.86 -8.30
N ASN A 227 9.35 -25.16 -7.50
CA ASN A 227 9.51 -25.46 -6.08
C ASN A 227 8.30 -24.99 -5.27
N GLU A 228 7.79 -23.80 -5.55
CA GLU A 228 6.55 -23.24 -4.94
C GLU A 228 5.34 -24.12 -5.24
N ALA A 229 5.21 -24.61 -6.48
CA ALA A 229 4.15 -25.54 -6.84
C ALA A 229 4.26 -26.86 -6.05
N MET A 230 5.46 -27.39 -5.83
CA MET A 230 5.66 -28.61 -5.02
C MET A 230 5.29 -28.40 -3.56
N MET A 231 5.60 -27.22 -2.96
CA MET A 231 5.25 -26.93 -1.58
C MET A 231 3.75 -26.79 -1.37
N SER A 232 3.02 -26.19 -2.32
CA SER A 232 1.57 -26.06 -2.23
C SER A 232 0.79 -27.37 -2.37
N PHE A 233 1.42 -28.43 -2.89
CA PHE A 233 0.82 -29.77 -3.00
C PHE A 233 1.24 -30.72 -1.86
N SER A 234 2.20 -30.33 -1.01
CA SER A 234 2.70 -31.18 0.08
C SER A 234 2.09 -30.84 1.45
N THR A 235 1.20 -29.87 1.53
CA THR A 235 0.40 -29.50 2.71
C THR A 235 -1.06 -29.95 2.53
#